data_f8a3f61d021220c6722226b46e4831fa
#
_entry.id   f8a3f61d021220c6722226b46e4831fa
#
_cell.length_a   1.000
_cell.length_b   1.000
_cell.length_c   1.000
_cell.angle_alpha   90.00
_cell.angle_beta   90.00
_cell.angle_gamma   90.00
#
_symmetry.space_group_name_H-M   'P 1'
#
loop_
_entity.id
_entity.type
_entity.pdbx_description
1 polymer ?
#
loop_
_entity_poly.entity_id
_entity_poly.type
_entity_poly.pdbx_seq_one_letter_code
_entity_poly.pdbx_strand_id
1 'polypeptide(L)'
;MTQMIAIAPVRKSVLVNAPPARAFDVFTAKMSAWWPPTHTILKSPFKEAVVEPRAGGRWYHLGEDGSTCETGLVRVWEPPHRLVLVWQLNAEWQYDKDLDTEVELNFTPEGEGTLVQLEHRYIERMGKSAETARAAVDSPGGWSGLLEAFRNAVEKGA
;
A
#
# COMPACT_ATOMS: atom_id res chain seq x y z
N MET A 1 -25.63 18.22 15.33
CA MET A 1 -25.42 17.16 14.34
C MET A 1 -23.99 17.22 13.84
N THR A 2 -23.28 16.11 13.92
CA THR A 2 -21.90 16.04 13.49
C THR A 2 -21.84 15.51 12.07
N GLN A 3 -21.28 16.30 11.17
CA GLN A 3 -21.04 15.83 9.81
C GLN A 3 -19.59 15.39 9.69
N MET A 4 -19.39 14.22 9.09
CA MET A 4 -18.07 13.78 8.72
C MET A 4 -17.62 14.58 7.50
N ILE A 5 -16.53 15.33 7.64
CA ILE A 5 -15.99 16.12 6.53
C ILE A 5 -15.21 15.16 5.63
N ALA A 6 -15.61 15.08 4.37
CA ALA A 6 -14.88 14.30 3.40
C ALA A 6 -13.48 14.87 3.20
N ILE A 7 -12.48 13.98 3.20
CA ILE A 7 -11.09 14.34 2.96
C ILE A 7 -10.72 13.85 1.56
N ALA A 8 -10.06 14.70 0.79
CA ALA A 8 -9.63 14.34 -0.56
C ALA A 8 -8.71 13.12 -0.50
N PRO A 9 -8.86 12.17 -1.44
CA PRO A 9 -7.94 11.03 -1.50
C PRO A 9 -6.54 11.49 -1.86
N VAL A 10 -5.56 10.65 -1.51
CA VAL A 10 -4.18 10.82 -1.97
C VAL A 10 -4.05 10.07 -3.27
N ARG A 11 -3.63 10.76 -4.33
CA ARG A 11 -3.42 10.19 -5.65
C ARG A 11 -1.97 10.35 -6.07
N LYS A 12 -1.35 9.24 -6.45
CA LYS A 12 0.03 9.21 -6.93
C LYS A 12 0.08 8.31 -8.16
N SER A 13 1.09 8.54 -9.00
CA SER A 13 1.32 7.67 -10.13
C SER A 13 2.81 7.54 -10.39
N VAL A 14 3.19 6.44 -11.01
CA VAL A 14 4.56 6.19 -11.41
C VAL A 14 4.55 5.37 -12.70
N LEU A 15 5.45 5.70 -13.62
CA LEU A 15 5.66 4.91 -14.83
C LEU A 15 6.84 3.98 -14.60
N VAL A 16 6.63 2.68 -14.76
CA VAL A 16 7.67 1.69 -14.59
C VAL A 16 7.99 1.00 -15.92
N ASN A 17 9.25 0.67 -16.12
CA ASN A 17 9.73 0.07 -17.36
C ASN A 17 9.62 -1.46 -17.32
N ALA A 18 8.38 -1.94 -17.27
CA ALA A 18 8.06 -3.36 -17.27
C ALA A 18 6.59 -3.55 -17.67
N PRO A 19 6.20 -4.71 -18.20
CA PRO A 19 4.80 -4.97 -18.52
C PRO A 19 3.93 -5.08 -17.25
N PRO A 20 2.61 -4.91 -17.37
CA PRO A 20 1.72 -4.94 -16.21
C PRO A 20 1.83 -6.18 -15.35
N ALA A 21 1.98 -7.36 -15.95
CA ALA A 21 2.10 -8.61 -15.20
C ALA A 21 3.29 -8.58 -14.24
N ARG A 22 4.41 -8.06 -14.70
CA ARG A 22 5.60 -7.97 -13.86
C ARG A 22 5.46 -6.86 -12.82
N ALA A 23 4.93 -5.70 -13.20
CA ALA A 23 4.70 -4.60 -12.27
C ALA A 23 3.78 -5.05 -11.13
N PHE A 24 2.70 -5.75 -11.45
CA PHE A 24 1.76 -6.29 -10.46
C PHE A 24 2.45 -7.30 -9.53
N ASP A 25 3.25 -8.20 -10.09
CA ASP A 25 3.98 -9.22 -9.32
C ASP A 25 4.98 -8.58 -8.34
N VAL A 26 5.75 -7.61 -8.80
CA VAL A 26 6.72 -6.90 -7.94
C VAL A 26 5.99 -6.13 -6.83
N PHE A 27 4.86 -5.50 -7.16
CA PHE A 27 4.10 -4.77 -6.14
C PHE A 27 3.56 -5.70 -5.05
N THR A 28 3.12 -6.89 -5.41
CA THR A 28 2.44 -7.83 -4.50
C THR A 28 3.37 -8.92 -3.98
N ALA A 29 3.66 -9.92 -4.78
CA ALA A 29 4.44 -11.08 -4.35
C ALA A 29 5.86 -10.71 -3.89
N LYS A 30 6.41 -9.65 -4.46
CA LYS A 30 7.77 -9.19 -4.17
C LYS A 30 7.79 -7.87 -3.40
N MET A 31 6.75 -7.59 -2.63
CA MET A 31 6.68 -6.36 -1.84
C MET A 31 7.88 -6.23 -0.89
N SER A 32 8.40 -7.33 -0.37
CA SER A 32 9.59 -7.33 0.50
C SER A 32 10.83 -6.75 -0.17
N ALA A 33 10.88 -6.74 -1.51
CA ALA A 33 12.03 -6.20 -2.25
C ALA A 33 12.10 -4.67 -2.20
N TRP A 34 10.97 -3.99 -1.93
CA TRP A 34 10.94 -2.53 -1.97
C TRP A 34 10.28 -1.87 -0.75
N TRP A 35 9.52 -2.60 0.06
CA TRP A 35 8.90 -2.03 1.26
C TRP A 35 10.00 -1.71 2.27
N PRO A 36 10.12 -0.44 2.72
CA PRO A 36 11.19 -0.06 3.65
C PRO A 36 11.06 -0.77 5.00
N PRO A 37 12.14 -1.32 5.54
CA PRO A 37 12.09 -2.00 6.84
C PRO A 37 11.67 -1.10 8.00
N THR A 38 11.78 0.21 7.83
CA THR A 38 11.37 1.20 8.84
C THR A 38 9.88 1.51 8.80
N HIS A 39 9.16 1.10 7.74
CA HIS A 39 7.73 1.36 7.57
C HIS A 39 6.90 0.19 8.09
N THR A 40 7.07 -0.09 9.39
CA THR A 40 6.40 -1.22 10.03
C THR A 40 6.05 -0.89 11.48
N ILE A 41 5.00 -1.53 11.98
CA ILE A 41 4.65 -1.46 13.40
C ILE A 41 5.14 -2.68 14.17
N LEU A 42 5.93 -3.55 13.53
CA LEU A 42 6.59 -4.67 14.21
C LEU A 42 7.50 -4.16 15.33
N LYS A 43 7.53 -4.92 16.43
CA LYS A 43 8.45 -4.66 17.54
C LYS A 43 9.78 -5.37 17.35
N SER A 44 9.83 -6.38 16.50
CA SER A 44 11.05 -7.08 16.10
C SER A 44 11.54 -6.55 14.75
N PRO A 45 12.78 -6.85 14.35
CA PRO A 45 13.27 -6.46 13.02
C PRO A 45 12.39 -7.01 11.91
N PHE A 46 12.13 -6.17 10.90
CA PHE A 46 11.31 -6.51 9.74
C PHE A 46 12.01 -7.55 8.88
N LYS A 47 11.26 -8.57 8.46
CA LYS A 47 11.74 -9.61 7.55
C LYS A 47 11.03 -9.59 6.21
N GLU A 48 9.68 -9.60 6.23
CA GLU A 48 8.89 -9.66 5.00
C GLU A 48 7.62 -8.83 5.09
N ALA A 49 7.23 -8.26 3.94
CA ALA A 49 5.88 -7.76 3.72
C ALA A 49 5.14 -8.79 2.86
N VAL A 50 3.97 -9.22 3.30
CA VAL A 50 3.22 -10.29 2.64
C VAL A 50 1.84 -9.78 2.23
N VAL A 51 1.51 -9.99 0.95
CA VAL A 51 0.17 -9.78 0.40
C VAL A 51 -0.32 -11.15 -0.07
N GLU A 52 -1.32 -11.71 0.60
CA GLU A 52 -1.87 -12.99 0.19
C GLU A 52 -2.59 -12.84 -1.16
N PRO A 53 -2.35 -13.71 -2.12
CA PRO A 53 -2.78 -13.49 -3.52
C PRO A 53 -4.24 -13.91 -3.76
N ARG A 54 -5.17 -13.28 -3.06
CA ARG A 54 -6.60 -13.55 -3.23
C ARG A 54 -7.45 -12.47 -2.55
N ALA A 55 -8.66 -12.27 -3.05
CA ALA A 55 -9.64 -11.44 -2.33
C ALA A 55 -9.93 -12.07 -0.96
N GLY A 56 -9.98 -11.25 0.06
CA GLY A 56 -10.12 -11.70 1.45
C GLY A 56 -8.81 -12.10 2.11
N GLY A 57 -7.70 -12.09 1.38
CA GLY A 57 -6.39 -12.40 1.92
C GLY A 57 -5.88 -11.34 2.88
N ARG A 58 -4.84 -11.68 3.62
CA ARG A 58 -4.19 -10.78 4.58
C ARG A 58 -3.10 -9.97 3.92
N TRP A 59 -2.89 -8.78 4.43
CA TRP A 59 -1.72 -7.95 4.14
C TRP A 59 -1.03 -7.68 5.48
N TYR A 60 0.17 -8.23 5.66
CA TYR A 60 0.84 -8.20 6.95
C TYR A 60 2.36 -8.16 6.83
N HIS A 61 3.02 -7.89 7.94
CA HIS A 61 4.48 -7.96 8.04
C HIS A 61 4.89 -9.12 8.93
N LEU A 62 6.00 -9.75 8.55
CA LEU A 62 6.63 -10.82 9.32
C LEU A 62 7.96 -10.32 9.86
N GLY A 63 8.20 -10.52 11.16
CA GLY A 63 9.45 -10.18 11.82
C GLY A 63 10.43 -11.33 11.81
N GLU A 64 11.70 -11.03 12.06
CA GLU A 64 12.76 -12.04 12.12
C GLU A 64 12.56 -13.06 13.24
N ASP A 65 11.86 -12.68 14.31
CA ASP A 65 11.52 -13.56 15.42
C ASP A 65 10.28 -14.42 15.18
N GLY A 66 9.68 -14.33 14.00
CA GLY A 66 8.46 -15.04 13.64
C GLY A 66 7.17 -14.32 14.03
N SER A 67 7.25 -13.18 14.69
CA SER A 67 6.05 -12.39 15.01
C SER A 67 5.47 -11.74 13.76
N THR A 68 4.17 -11.44 13.80
CA THR A 68 3.49 -10.79 12.69
C THR A 68 2.73 -9.56 13.18
N CYS A 69 2.51 -8.60 12.27
CA CYS A 69 1.58 -7.51 12.51
C CYS A 69 0.75 -7.27 11.25
N GLU A 70 -0.53 -7.02 11.46
CA GLU A 70 -1.44 -6.77 10.35
C GLU A 70 -1.32 -5.33 9.85
N THR A 71 -1.38 -5.15 8.53
CA THR A 71 -1.51 -3.85 7.89
C THR A 71 -2.92 -3.68 7.34
N GLY A 72 -3.49 -4.77 6.84
CA GLY A 72 -4.82 -4.75 6.27
C GLY A 72 -5.23 -6.04 5.59
N LEU A 73 -6.05 -5.89 4.56
CA LEU A 73 -6.63 -7.01 3.82
C LEU A 73 -6.55 -6.73 2.31
N VAL A 74 -6.74 -7.78 1.52
CA VAL A 74 -6.93 -7.67 0.07
C VAL A 74 -8.44 -7.66 -0.20
N ARG A 75 -8.94 -6.59 -0.81
CA ARG A 75 -10.36 -6.48 -1.16
C ARG A 75 -10.63 -6.92 -2.59
N VAL A 76 -9.80 -6.51 -3.53
CA VAL A 76 -9.93 -6.87 -4.94
C VAL A 76 -8.59 -7.40 -5.43
N TRP A 77 -8.62 -8.54 -6.07
CA TRP A 77 -7.43 -9.19 -6.64
C TRP A 77 -7.70 -9.51 -8.10
N GLU A 78 -7.25 -8.63 -9.00
CA GLU A 78 -7.50 -8.76 -10.45
C GLU A 78 -6.19 -8.56 -11.22
N PRO A 79 -5.25 -9.52 -11.11
CA PRO A 79 -4.00 -9.39 -11.86
C PRO A 79 -4.22 -9.48 -13.36
N PRO A 80 -3.45 -8.76 -14.16
CA PRO A 80 -2.42 -7.81 -13.74
C PRO A 80 -2.90 -6.36 -13.73
N HIS A 81 -4.21 -6.12 -13.66
CA HIS A 81 -4.80 -4.80 -13.93
C HIS A 81 -5.15 -4.00 -12.68
N ARG A 82 -5.71 -4.66 -11.65
CA ARG A 82 -6.30 -3.93 -10.54
C ARG A 82 -6.09 -4.65 -9.21
N LEU A 83 -5.73 -3.86 -8.20
CA LEU A 83 -5.57 -4.32 -6.83
C LEU A 83 -6.25 -3.30 -5.92
N VAL A 84 -7.07 -3.74 -4.98
CA VAL A 84 -7.57 -2.88 -3.92
C VAL A 84 -7.20 -3.51 -2.59
N LEU A 85 -6.44 -2.76 -1.79
CA LEU A 85 -6.05 -3.14 -0.45
C LEU A 85 -6.89 -2.34 0.55
N VAL A 86 -7.20 -2.95 1.69
CA VAL A 86 -7.78 -2.25 2.83
C VAL A 86 -6.63 -1.87 3.74
N TRP A 87 -6.50 -0.57 4.03
CA TRP A 87 -5.46 -0.06 4.92
C TRP A 87 -6.09 0.12 6.30
N GLN A 88 -5.56 -0.57 7.28
CA GLN A 88 -6.13 -0.64 8.63
C GLN A 88 -5.21 -0.11 9.73
N LEU A 89 -4.25 0.73 9.34
CA LEU A 89 -3.44 1.47 10.32
C LEU A 89 -4.03 2.86 10.51
N ASN A 90 -4.23 3.26 11.77
CA ASN A 90 -4.78 4.56 12.08
C ASN A 90 -3.69 5.66 12.08
N ALA A 91 -4.09 6.89 12.42
CA ALA A 91 -3.17 8.03 12.40
C ALA A 91 -2.05 7.93 13.45
N GLU A 92 -2.21 7.09 14.46
CA GLU A 92 -1.22 6.80 15.49
C GLU A 92 -0.39 5.56 15.16
N TRP A 93 -0.50 5.05 13.92
CA TRP A 93 0.22 3.87 13.43
C TRP A 93 -0.08 2.62 14.25
N GLN A 94 -1.34 2.48 14.63
CA GLN A 94 -1.83 1.29 15.32
C GLN A 94 -2.81 0.55 14.43
N TYR A 95 -2.79 -0.77 14.49
CA TYR A 95 -3.74 -1.59 13.76
C TYR A 95 -5.13 -1.49 14.38
N ASP A 96 -6.12 -1.22 13.55
CA ASP A 96 -7.53 -1.18 13.94
C ASP A 96 -8.32 -2.02 12.93
N LYS A 97 -8.79 -3.17 13.38
CA LYS A 97 -9.53 -4.12 12.54
C LYS A 97 -10.83 -3.55 11.98
N ASP A 98 -11.38 -2.52 12.61
CA ASP A 98 -12.62 -1.90 12.18
C ASP A 98 -12.40 -0.72 11.23
N LEU A 99 -11.14 -0.34 11.03
CA LEU A 99 -10.80 0.72 10.09
C LEU A 99 -10.84 0.18 8.67
N ASP A 100 -11.50 0.93 7.79
CA ASP A 100 -11.72 0.53 6.40
C ASP A 100 -11.40 1.70 5.48
N THR A 101 -10.11 1.96 5.29
CA THR A 101 -9.66 2.85 4.21
C THR A 101 -9.15 1.99 3.08
N GLU A 102 -9.18 2.50 1.85
CA GLU A 102 -8.82 1.70 0.68
C GLU A 102 -7.65 2.31 -0.07
N VAL A 103 -6.78 1.43 -0.55
CA VAL A 103 -5.69 1.78 -1.46
C VAL A 103 -5.94 1.01 -2.74
N GLU A 104 -6.32 1.73 -3.78
CA GLU A 104 -6.54 1.14 -5.10
C GLU A 104 -5.34 1.38 -6.00
N LEU A 105 -4.91 0.32 -6.70
CA LEU A 105 -3.85 0.41 -7.70
C LEU A 105 -4.37 -0.10 -9.03
N ASN A 106 -4.11 0.69 -10.08
CA ASN A 106 -4.43 0.33 -11.45
C ASN A 106 -3.14 0.29 -12.25
N PHE A 107 -2.95 -0.81 -12.99
CA PHE A 107 -1.76 -1.09 -13.77
C PHE A 107 -2.13 -1.05 -15.23
N THR A 108 -1.83 0.05 -15.91
CA THR A 108 -2.26 0.29 -17.29
C THR A 108 -1.06 0.22 -18.23
N PRO A 109 -1.13 -0.59 -19.29
CA PRO A 109 -0.05 -0.59 -20.29
C PRO A 109 0.14 0.80 -20.88
N GLU A 110 1.40 1.24 -20.98
CA GLU A 110 1.73 2.50 -21.62
C GLU A 110 3.05 2.33 -22.37
N GLY A 111 2.98 2.21 -23.70
CA GLY A 111 4.14 1.85 -24.50
C GLY A 111 4.64 0.46 -24.09
N GLU A 112 5.92 0.36 -23.81
CA GLU A 112 6.54 -0.89 -23.31
C GLU A 112 6.49 -0.99 -21.80
N GLY A 113 6.00 0.04 -21.13
CA GLY A 113 5.95 0.10 -19.68
C GLY A 113 4.53 0.00 -19.14
N THR A 114 4.41 0.36 -17.87
CA THR A 114 3.14 0.35 -17.15
C THR A 114 2.99 1.63 -16.35
N LEU A 115 1.86 2.30 -16.52
CA LEU A 115 1.47 3.39 -15.65
C LEU A 115 0.79 2.79 -14.42
N VAL A 116 1.37 2.99 -13.25
CA VAL A 116 0.81 2.52 -11.99
C VAL A 116 0.19 3.71 -11.30
N GLN A 117 -1.13 3.67 -11.11
CA GLN A 117 -1.88 4.75 -10.46
C GLN A 117 -2.41 4.27 -9.13
N LEU A 118 -2.16 5.06 -8.08
CA LEU A 118 -2.55 4.73 -6.71
C LEU A 118 -3.52 5.80 -6.20
N GLU A 119 -4.59 5.34 -5.56
CA GLU A 119 -5.49 6.21 -4.83
C GLU A 119 -5.73 5.64 -3.43
N HIS A 120 -5.37 6.41 -2.40
CA HIS A 120 -5.70 6.08 -1.01
C HIS A 120 -6.88 6.96 -0.62
N ARG A 121 -8.02 6.34 -0.34
CA ARG A 121 -9.31 7.02 -0.14
C ARG A 121 -9.99 6.61 1.15
N TYR A 122 -11.03 7.34 1.51
CA TYR A 122 -11.79 7.16 2.74
C TYR A 122 -10.97 7.43 4.00
N ILE A 123 -9.96 8.30 3.88
CA ILE A 123 -9.06 8.64 4.99
C ILE A 123 -9.82 9.31 6.12
N GLU A 124 -10.94 9.99 5.82
CA GLU A 124 -11.81 10.59 6.83
C GLU A 124 -12.30 9.56 7.86
N ARG A 125 -12.30 8.28 7.52
CA ARG A 125 -12.69 7.20 8.44
C ARG A 125 -11.72 7.02 9.60
N MET A 126 -10.53 7.64 9.52
CA MET A 126 -9.56 7.66 10.62
C MET A 126 -9.93 8.63 11.74
N GLY A 127 -11.01 9.42 11.56
CA GLY A 127 -11.52 10.29 12.61
C GLY A 127 -10.76 11.60 12.77
N LYS A 128 -10.57 12.03 14.02
CA LYS A 128 -10.00 13.35 14.33
C LYS A 128 -8.62 13.60 13.74
N SER A 129 -7.83 12.56 13.60
CA SER A 129 -6.44 12.67 13.11
C SER A 129 -6.34 12.39 11.61
N ALA A 130 -7.47 12.34 10.89
CA ALA A 130 -7.49 11.98 9.48
C ALA A 130 -6.64 12.92 8.61
N GLU A 131 -6.69 14.23 8.87
CA GLU A 131 -5.88 15.18 8.09
C GLU A 131 -4.39 15.00 8.34
N THR A 132 -4.01 14.71 9.57
CA THR A 132 -2.62 14.41 9.92
C THR A 132 -2.16 13.12 9.22
N ALA A 133 -3.00 12.09 9.22
CA ALA A 133 -2.71 10.84 8.54
C ALA A 133 -2.59 11.05 7.03
N ARG A 134 -3.49 11.85 6.44
CA ARG A 134 -3.42 12.16 5.01
C ARG A 134 -2.11 12.84 4.64
N ALA A 135 -1.70 13.83 5.44
CA ALA A 135 -0.44 14.52 5.20
C ALA A 135 0.76 13.57 5.28
N ALA A 136 0.72 12.61 6.22
CA ALA A 136 1.79 11.63 6.37
C ALA A 136 1.89 10.69 5.17
N VAL A 137 0.76 10.14 4.70
CA VAL A 137 0.79 9.22 3.55
C VAL A 137 1.01 9.94 2.22
N ASP A 138 0.72 11.25 2.16
CA ASP A 138 0.97 12.08 0.98
C ASP A 138 2.41 12.60 0.91
N SER A 139 3.15 12.51 1.99
CA SER A 139 4.51 13.06 2.11
C SER A 139 5.54 12.22 1.35
N PRO A 140 6.77 12.75 1.16
CA PRO A 140 7.86 11.94 0.58
C PRO A 140 8.16 10.66 1.35
N GLY A 141 7.90 10.62 2.66
CA GLY A 141 8.01 9.40 3.46
C GLY A 141 6.81 8.47 3.34
N GLY A 142 5.75 8.90 2.66
CA GLY A 142 4.55 8.10 2.41
C GLY A 142 4.56 7.48 1.01
N TRP A 143 3.41 7.57 0.31
CA TRP A 143 3.24 6.88 -0.96
C TRP A 143 4.21 7.33 -2.06
N SER A 144 4.62 8.61 -2.08
CA SER A 144 5.59 9.07 -3.07
C SER A 144 6.91 8.31 -2.98
N GLY A 145 7.45 8.17 -1.77
CA GLY A 145 8.69 7.42 -1.55
C GLY A 145 8.51 5.92 -1.76
N LEU A 146 7.36 5.38 -1.34
CA LEU A 146 7.05 3.96 -1.51
C LEU A 146 6.96 3.59 -2.99
N LEU A 147 6.29 4.40 -3.81
CA LEU A 147 6.19 4.15 -5.24
C LEU A 147 7.55 4.28 -5.94
N GLU A 148 8.40 5.20 -5.50
CA GLU A 148 9.75 5.32 -6.04
C GLU A 148 10.59 4.08 -5.70
N ALA A 149 10.48 3.57 -4.48
CA ALA A 149 11.15 2.33 -4.09
C ALA A 149 10.66 1.15 -4.93
N PHE A 150 9.36 1.07 -5.15
CA PHE A 150 8.74 0.07 -6.02
C PHE A 150 9.28 0.16 -7.45
N ARG A 151 9.29 1.36 -8.03
CA ARG A 151 9.83 1.60 -9.37
C ARG A 151 11.28 1.12 -9.48
N ASN A 152 12.11 1.48 -8.49
CA ASN A 152 13.50 1.07 -8.47
C ASN A 152 13.64 -0.45 -8.41
N ALA A 153 12.80 -1.13 -7.64
CA ALA A 153 12.81 -2.58 -7.56
C ALA A 153 12.46 -3.22 -8.91
N VAL A 154 11.44 -2.70 -9.58
CA VAL A 154 11.05 -3.17 -10.92
C VAL A 154 12.20 -3.03 -11.90
N GLU A 155 12.85 -1.85 -11.91
CA GLU A 155 13.90 -1.54 -12.87
C GLU A 155 15.21 -2.26 -12.58
N LYS A 156 15.41 -2.70 -11.35
CA LYS A 156 16.58 -3.50 -10.95
C LYS A 156 16.37 -5.00 -11.14
N GLY A 157 15.23 -5.42 -11.62
CA GLY A 157 14.98 -6.83 -11.93
C GLY A 157 14.45 -7.65 -10.76
N ALA A 158 13.82 -7.02 -9.80
CA ALA A 158 13.20 -7.74 -8.69
C ALA A 158 12.13 -8.73 -9.17
#